data_f19a5a4f0a81b5a2f1119f109f5bb8bc
#
_entry.id   f19a5a4f0a81b5a2f1119f109f5bb8bc
#
_cell.length_a   1.000
_cell.length_b   1.000
_cell.length_c   1.000
_cell.angle_alpha   90.00
_cell.angle_beta   90.00
_cell.angle_gamma   90.00
#
_symmetry.space_group_name_H-M   'P 1'
#
loop_
_entity.id
_entity.type
_entity.pdbx_description
1 polymer ?
#
loop_
_entity_poly.entity_id
_entity_poly.type
_entity_poly.pdbx_seq_one_letter_code
_entity_poly.pdbx_strand_id
1 'polypeptide(L)'
;ILLWSEAVARGFTSPTWMTFKQAAELGGHVRKGETGSVVVYASRFTKTETDGNGDEVERDVPFLKAYTVFCVDQIDGLPEHYYGRPATVSTPIERNAHADAFFANTGAVVRHGGIMAFYAPSSDHIQMPPLESFRDAESYVAVRAHETVHWTAPSHRVNRDLSRYGKDRSERAREELIAELGSCFLCADLGIVPELEPRPDHASYLASWMEVMSNEKRFIFAAAAHAQRAVAYLHGLQPKAFEVGEAA
;
A
#
# COMPACT_ATOMS: atom_id res chain seq x y z
N ILE A 1 5.40 -0.35 5.37
CA ILE A 1 5.65 -1.78 5.64
C ILE A 1 6.29 -1.97 7.01
N LEU A 2 7.47 -1.39 7.32
CA LEU A 2 8.14 -1.63 8.61
C LEU A 2 7.26 -1.26 9.80
N LEU A 3 6.62 -0.08 9.80
CA LEU A 3 5.71 0.32 10.87
C LEU A 3 4.45 -0.56 10.93
N TRP A 4 3.99 -1.05 9.80
CA TRP A 4 2.86 -1.97 9.75
C TRP A 4 3.21 -3.34 10.36
N SER A 5 4.38 -3.89 9.99
CA SER A 5 4.87 -5.12 10.62
C SER A 5 5.05 -4.95 12.14
N GLU A 6 5.56 -3.81 12.57
CA GLU A 6 5.73 -3.47 13.99
C GLU A 6 4.38 -3.36 14.70
N ALA A 7 3.38 -2.73 14.07
CA ALA A 7 2.04 -2.63 14.59
C ALA A 7 1.42 -4.02 14.80
N VAL A 8 1.50 -4.89 13.80
CA VAL A 8 0.99 -6.27 13.90
C VAL A 8 1.71 -7.06 14.99
N ALA A 9 3.04 -7.02 15.02
CA ALA A 9 3.85 -7.76 15.99
C ALA A 9 3.59 -7.34 17.44
N ARG A 10 3.24 -6.06 17.66
CA ARG A 10 2.99 -5.47 18.99
C ARG A 10 1.50 -5.29 19.33
N GLY A 11 0.60 -5.70 18.42
CA GLY A 11 -0.85 -5.62 18.63
C GLY A 11 -1.40 -4.19 18.62
N PHE A 12 -0.74 -3.25 17.94
CA PHE A 12 -1.25 -1.89 17.79
C PHE A 12 -2.42 -1.86 16.82
N THR A 13 -3.41 -1.03 17.12
CA THR A 13 -4.65 -0.89 16.33
C THR A 13 -4.67 0.38 15.51
N SER A 14 -3.93 1.42 15.92
CA SER A 14 -3.85 2.69 15.20
C SER A 14 -2.80 2.63 14.08
N PRO A 15 -3.12 3.12 12.88
CA PRO A 15 -2.16 3.26 11.79
C PRO A 15 -1.27 4.51 11.95
N THR A 16 -1.54 5.37 12.93
CA THR A 16 -0.89 6.67 13.09
C THR A 16 0.34 6.56 13.97
N TRP A 17 1.43 7.13 13.50
CA TRP A 17 2.72 7.18 14.17
C TRP A 17 3.26 8.60 14.20
N MET A 18 3.89 9.00 15.30
CA MET A 18 4.47 10.32 15.42
C MET A 18 5.77 10.28 16.25
N THR A 19 6.60 11.28 16.07
CA THR A 19 7.80 11.46 16.89
C THR A 19 7.42 11.90 18.32
N PHE A 20 8.32 11.70 19.28
CA PHE A 20 8.12 12.20 20.64
C PHE A 20 7.80 13.71 20.67
N LYS A 21 8.50 14.48 19.82
CA LYS A 21 8.28 15.94 19.72
C LYS A 21 6.88 16.28 19.20
N GLN A 22 6.43 15.60 18.15
CA GLN A 22 5.07 15.79 17.62
C GLN A 22 3.99 15.45 18.65
N ALA A 23 4.17 14.35 19.40
CA ALA A 23 3.27 13.99 20.49
C ALA A 23 3.19 15.10 21.55
N ALA A 24 4.35 15.60 21.99
CA ALA A 24 4.41 16.67 22.99
C ALA A 24 3.80 18.00 22.50
N GLU A 25 4.00 18.37 21.23
CA GLU A 25 3.40 19.55 20.61
C GLU A 25 1.87 19.48 20.56
N LEU A 26 1.32 18.26 20.48
CA LEU A 26 -0.12 17.98 20.51
C LEU A 26 -0.68 17.80 21.93
N GLY A 27 0.14 17.97 22.96
CA GLY A 27 -0.24 17.80 24.36
C GLY A 27 -0.19 16.36 24.85
N GLY A 28 0.22 15.41 24.00
CA GLY A 28 0.37 14.00 24.34
C GLY A 28 1.74 13.69 24.97
N HIS A 29 1.82 12.55 25.62
CA HIS A 29 3.07 12.05 26.20
C HIS A 29 3.18 10.53 25.95
N VAL A 30 4.36 10.09 25.54
CA VAL A 30 4.67 8.67 25.39
C VAL A 30 4.71 8.01 26.76
N ARG A 31 3.99 6.91 26.94
CA ARG A 31 3.96 6.21 28.25
C ARG A 31 5.36 5.72 28.64
N LYS A 32 5.61 5.71 29.93
CA LYS A 32 6.88 5.25 30.49
C LYS A 32 7.10 3.75 30.15
N GLY A 33 8.30 3.45 29.65
CA GLY A 33 8.69 2.09 29.29
C GLY A 33 8.37 1.72 27.83
N GLU A 34 7.69 2.56 27.07
CA GLU A 34 7.44 2.32 25.65
C GLU A 34 8.72 2.43 24.83
N THR A 35 8.81 1.59 23.80
CA THR A 35 9.93 1.59 22.84
C THR A 35 9.42 2.07 21.49
N GLY A 36 10.06 3.08 20.92
CA GLY A 36 9.71 3.57 19.58
C GLY A 36 10.36 2.75 18.48
N SER A 37 9.82 2.89 17.29
CA SER A 37 10.32 2.29 16.06
C SER A 37 11.12 3.31 15.25
N VAL A 38 12.20 2.88 14.60
CA VAL A 38 13.04 3.76 13.78
C VAL A 38 12.51 3.83 12.37
N VAL A 39 12.33 5.04 11.87
CA VAL A 39 12.04 5.33 10.46
C VAL A 39 13.14 6.18 9.86
N VAL A 40 13.34 6.04 8.55
CA VAL A 40 14.36 6.80 7.81
C VAL A 40 13.68 7.67 6.78
N TYR A 41 13.93 8.96 6.87
CA TYR A 41 13.55 9.92 5.84
C TYR A 41 14.72 10.11 4.87
N ALA A 42 14.48 9.80 3.61
CA ALA A 42 15.42 10.01 2.52
C ALA A 42 14.96 11.22 1.69
N SER A 43 15.83 12.19 1.49
CA SER A 43 15.56 13.35 0.64
C SER A 43 16.83 13.85 -0.01
N ARG A 44 16.72 14.92 -0.78
CA ARG A 44 17.83 15.64 -1.40
C ARG A 44 17.68 17.11 -1.07
N PHE A 45 18.81 17.80 -0.94
CA PHE A 45 18.84 19.26 -0.94
C PHE A 45 19.78 19.73 -2.04
N THR A 46 19.43 20.81 -2.69
CA THR A 46 20.25 21.43 -3.71
C THR A 46 21.31 22.30 -3.02
N LYS A 47 22.58 22.04 -3.34
CA LYS A 47 23.72 22.86 -2.92
C LYS A 47 24.31 23.56 -4.12
N THR A 48 24.42 24.87 -4.04
CA THR A 48 25.15 25.66 -5.06
C THR A 48 26.65 25.62 -4.74
N GLU A 49 27.45 25.18 -5.68
CA GLU A 49 28.92 25.15 -5.58
C GLU A 49 29.50 25.90 -6.77
N THR A 50 30.63 26.58 -6.57
CA THR A 50 31.37 27.22 -7.65
C THR A 50 32.31 26.19 -8.26
N ASP A 51 32.22 25.96 -9.57
CA ASP A 51 33.09 25.04 -10.29
C ASP A 51 34.50 25.61 -10.47
N GLY A 52 35.41 24.81 -11.04
CA GLY A 52 36.80 25.23 -11.32
C GLY A 52 36.96 26.38 -12.33
N ASN A 53 35.88 26.76 -13.02
CA ASN A 53 35.84 27.87 -13.98
C ASN A 53 35.23 29.14 -13.37
N GLY A 54 34.74 29.08 -12.13
CA GLY A 54 34.09 30.21 -11.46
C GLY A 54 32.57 30.28 -11.64
N ASP A 55 31.97 29.30 -12.32
CA ASP A 55 30.51 29.25 -12.55
C ASP A 55 29.79 28.60 -11.40
N GLU A 56 28.60 29.11 -11.06
CA GLU A 56 27.72 28.49 -10.06
C GLU A 56 27.02 27.24 -10.64
N VAL A 57 27.25 26.09 -10.01
CA VAL A 57 26.64 24.81 -10.38
C VAL A 57 25.79 24.29 -9.22
N GLU A 58 24.54 23.98 -9.51
CA GLU A 58 23.64 23.34 -8.57
C GLU A 58 23.86 21.82 -8.53
N ARG A 59 24.07 21.28 -7.34
CA ARG A 59 24.25 19.86 -7.12
C ARG A 59 23.26 19.32 -6.10
N ASP A 60 22.50 18.29 -6.47
CA ASP A 60 21.63 17.58 -5.57
C ASP A 60 22.40 16.61 -4.66
N VAL A 61 22.38 16.87 -3.38
CA VAL A 61 23.03 16.06 -2.35
C VAL A 61 21.98 15.21 -1.64
N PRO A 62 22.02 13.88 -1.78
CA PRO A 62 21.11 13.00 -1.05
C PRO A 62 21.49 12.94 0.43
N PHE A 63 20.48 12.91 1.28
CA PHE A 63 20.68 12.70 2.73
C PHE A 63 19.67 11.73 3.30
N LEU A 64 20.06 11.08 4.40
CA LEU A 64 19.21 10.22 5.20
C LEU A 64 19.11 10.79 6.61
N LYS A 65 17.90 10.83 7.16
CA LYS A 65 17.65 11.24 8.53
C LYS A 65 16.80 10.18 9.23
N ALA A 66 17.30 9.63 10.31
CA ALA A 66 16.56 8.68 11.12
C ALA A 66 15.73 9.42 12.18
N TYR A 67 14.50 8.92 12.39
CA TYR A 67 13.60 9.39 13.44
C TYR A 67 13.11 8.19 14.23
N THR A 68 12.94 8.38 15.54
CA THR A 68 12.19 7.44 16.38
C THR A 68 10.75 7.91 16.43
N VAL A 69 9.82 7.01 16.08
CA VAL A 69 8.38 7.25 16.10
C VAL A 69 7.69 6.28 17.05
N PHE A 70 6.57 6.70 17.58
CA PHE A 70 5.71 5.93 18.48
C PHE A 70 4.32 5.82 17.85
N CYS A 71 3.70 4.64 17.95
CA CYS A 71 2.31 4.50 17.60
C CYS A 71 1.43 5.32 18.54
N VAL A 72 0.32 5.85 18.05
CA VAL A 72 -0.66 6.56 18.88
C VAL A 72 -1.09 5.70 20.07
N ASP A 73 -1.19 4.39 19.89
CA ASP A 73 -1.51 3.44 20.97
C ASP A 73 -0.48 3.43 22.14
N GLN A 74 0.67 4.07 21.98
CA GLN A 74 1.72 4.21 22.99
C GLN A 74 1.72 5.59 23.68
N ILE A 75 0.80 6.47 23.32
CA ILE A 75 0.81 7.89 23.69
C ILE A 75 -0.49 8.22 24.41
N ASP A 76 -0.42 8.86 25.58
CA ASP A 76 -1.58 9.34 26.31
C ASP A 76 -1.71 10.87 26.14
N GLY A 77 -2.95 11.38 26.27
CA GLY A 77 -3.23 12.82 26.30
C GLY A 77 -3.28 13.52 24.94
N LEU A 78 -3.27 12.77 23.83
CA LEU A 78 -3.53 13.36 22.51
C LEU A 78 -5.01 13.76 22.38
N PRO A 79 -5.34 14.70 21.47
CA PRO A 79 -6.72 14.96 21.08
C PRO A 79 -7.45 13.68 20.63
N GLU A 80 -8.72 13.54 20.98
CA GLU A 80 -9.50 12.31 20.82
C GLU A 80 -9.51 11.77 19.39
N HIS A 81 -9.49 12.64 18.40
CA HIS A 81 -9.49 12.25 16.98
C HIS A 81 -8.25 11.45 16.56
N TYR A 82 -7.14 11.49 17.31
CA TYR A 82 -5.97 10.64 17.05
C TYR A 82 -6.18 9.19 17.51
N TYR A 83 -7.02 8.98 18.54
CA TYR A 83 -7.36 7.64 19.03
C TYR A 83 -8.55 7.03 18.28
N GLY A 84 -9.24 7.85 17.48
CA GLY A 84 -10.37 7.40 16.69
C GLY A 84 -9.95 6.26 15.77
N ARG A 85 -10.55 5.10 15.94
CA ARG A 85 -10.64 4.13 14.84
C ARG A 85 -11.25 4.88 13.66
N PRO A 86 -10.77 4.65 12.40
CA PRO A 86 -11.48 5.16 11.25
C PRO A 86 -12.97 4.89 11.45
N ALA A 87 -13.79 5.90 11.15
CA ALA A 87 -15.20 5.95 11.50
C ALA A 87 -15.88 4.60 11.39
N THR A 88 -16.60 4.28 12.42
CA THR A 88 -17.41 3.09 12.64
C THR A 88 -17.74 2.33 11.37
N VAL A 89 -17.19 1.16 11.33
CA VAL A 89 -17.63 0.00 10.59
C VAL A 89 -19.01 0.20 9.97
N SER A 90 -19.02 0.70 8.72
CA SER A 90 -20.12 0.47 7.81
C SER A 90 -20.46 -1.04 7.83
N THR A 91 -21.72 -1.40 7.68
CA THR A 91 -22.10 -2.80 7.58
C THR A 91 -21.26 -3.48 6.49
N PRO A 92 -21.02 -4.78 6.52
CA PRO A 92 -20.30 -5.46 5.43
C PRO A 92 -20.84 -5.12 4.04
N ILE A 93 -22.16 -4.94 3.89
CA ILE A 93 -22.82 -4.53 2.64
C ILE A 93 -22.35 -3.11 2.20
N GLU A 94 -22.31 -2.14 3.10
CA GLU A 94 -21.88 -0.76 2.78
C GLU A 94 -20.41 -0.69 2.41
N ARG A 95 -19.54 -1.44 3.09
CA ARG A 95 -18.12 -1.54 2.73
C ARG A 95 -17.90 -2.14 1.36
N ASN A 96 -18.65 -3.18 1.02
CA ASN A 96 -18.57 -3.81 -0.29
C ASN A 96 -19.07 -2.86 -1.39
N ALA A 97 -20.14 -2.12 -1.15
CA ALA A 97 -20.64 -1.10 -2.07
C ALA A 97 -19.61 0.02 -2.30
N HIS A 98 -18.88 0.44 -1.24
CA HIS A 98 -17.79 1.40 -1.37
C HIS A 98 -16.63 0.84 -2.21
N ALA A 99 -16.22 -0.40 -1.96
CA ALA A 99 -15.20 -1.07 -2.74
C ALA A 99 -15.63 -1.25 -4.20
N ASP A 100 -16.88 -1.63 -4.45
CA ASP A 100 -17.42 -1.76 -5.80
C ASP A 100 -17.42 -0.44 -6.57
N ALA A 101 -17.81 0.66 -5.92
CA ALA A 101 -17.74 1.99 -6.51
C ALA A 101 -16.28 2.39 -6.81
N PHE A 102 -15.35 2.13 -5.88
CA PHE A 102 -13.93 2.39 -6.09
C PHE A 102 -13.41 1.68 -7.35
N PHE A 103 -13.67 0.37 -7.48
CA PHE A 103 -13.20 -0.39 -8.64
C PHE A 103 -13.94 -0.02 -9.93
N ALA A 104 -15.20 0.35 -9.88
CA ALA A 104 -15.94 0.84 -11.05
C ALA A 104 -15.30 2.12 -11.62
N ASN A 105 -14.88 3.05 -10.75
CA ASN A 105 -14.23 4.30 -11.13
C ASN A 105 -12.86 4.09 -11.80
N THR A 106 -12.22 2.93 -11.66
CA THR A 106 -10.96 2.63 -12.36
C THR A 106 -11.15 2.51 -13.87
N GLY A 107 -12.35 2.19 -14.34
CA GLY A 107 -12.63 1.89 -15.75
C GLY A 107 -12.07 0.55 -16.22
N ALA A 108 -11.51 -0.28 -15.35
CA ALA A 108 -11.02 -1.60 -15.70
C ALA A 108 -12.18 -2.51 -16.16
N VAL A 109 -12.00 -3.18 -17.31
CA VAL A 109 -12.97 -4.15 -17.82
C VAL A 109 -12.87 -5.43 -17.00
N VAL A 110 -13.92 -5.76 -16.26
CA VAL A 110 -14.03 -7.00 -15.49
C VAL A 110 -14.98 -7.96 -16.18
N ARG A 111 -14.54 -9.19 -16.39
CA ARG A 111 -15.35 -10.29 -16.92
C ARG A 111 -15.53 -11.34 -15.84
N HIS A 112 -16.74 -11.85 -15.69
CA HIS A 112 -17.05 -12.91 -14.73
C HIS A 112 -17.23 -14.25 -15.44
N GLY A 113 -16.74 -15.32 -14.80
CA GLY A 113 -16.86 -16.70 -15.26
C GLY A 113 -15.59 -17.50 -15.00
N GLY A 114 -15.67 -18.81 -15.26
CA GLY A 114 -14.56 -19.71 -14.98
C GLY A 114 -14.29 -19.89 -13.48
N ILE A 115 -13.10 -20.41 -13.17
CA ILE A 115 -12.69 -20.77 -11.79
C ILE A 115 -11.41 -20.04 -11.35
N MET A 116 -10.82 -19.19 -12.21
CA MET A 116 -9.57 -18.49 -11.95
C MET A 116 -9.75 -16.99 -12.08
N ALA A 117 -9.10 -16.25 -11.20
CA ALA A 117 -8.90 -14.81 -11.32
C ALA A 117 -7.55 -14.54 -11.99
N PHE A 118 -7.49 -13.60 -12.91
CA PHE A 118 -6.25 -13.12 -13.53
C PHE A 118 -6.46 -11.81 -14.29
N TYR A 119 -5.42 -11.01 -14.39
CA TYR A 119 -5.34 -9.94 -15.38
C TYR A 119 -4.78 -10.47 -16.70
N ALA A 120 -5.45 -10.18 -17.81
CA ALA A 120 -5.06 -10.56 -19.16
C ALA A 120 -4.47 -9.36 -19.93
N PRO A 121 -3.12 -9.21 -20.02
CA PRO A 121 -2.49 -8.06 -20.67
C PRO A 121 -2.83 -7.90 -22.14
N SER A 122 -3.04 -9.03 -22.86
CA SER A 122 -3.31 -9.01 -24.32
C SER A 122 -4.67 -8.42 -24.69
N SER A 123 -5.64 -8.49 -23.80
CA SER A 123 -7.02 -8.00 -24.00
C SER A 123 -7.44 -6.97 -22.96
N ASP A 124 -6.50 -6.57 -22.11
CA ASP A 124 -6.63 -5.54 -21.09
C ASP A 124 -7.89 -5.68 -20.23
N HIS A 125 -8.16 -6.90 -19.75
CA HIS A 125 -9.28 -7.15 -18.87
C HIS A 125 -8.88 -7.98 -17.64
N ILE A 126 -9.66 -7.84 -16.60
CA ILE A 126 -9.58 -8.66 -15.38
C ILE A 126 -10.64 -9.76 -15.51
N GLN A 127 -10.21 -11.01 -15.40
CA GLN A 127 -11.11 -12.15 -15.27
C GLN A 127 -11.33 -12.43 -13.78
N MET A 128 -12.58 -12.60 -13.38
CA MET A 128 -12.97 -12.97 -12.02
C MET A 128 -13.90 -14.18 -12.04
N PRO A 129 -13.76 -15.13 -11.12
CA PRO A 129 -14.82 -16.11 -10.85
C PRO A 129 -16.11 -15.42 -10.41
N PRO A 130 -17.28 -16.07 -10.52
CA PRO A 130 -18.52 -15.55 -9.98
C PRO A 130 -18.41 -15.30 -8.47
N LEU A 131 -19.12 -14.28 -7.96
CA LEU A 131 -19.08 -13.91 -6.54
C LEU A 131 -19.42 -15.10 -5.62
N GLU A 132 -20.35 -15.94 -6.04
CA GLU A 132 -20.82 -17.12 -5.33
C GLU A 132 -19.76 -18.22 -5.16
N SER A 133 -18.65 -18.13 -5.90
CA SER A 133 -17.52 -19.05 -5.76
C SER A 133 -16.56 -18.67 -4.65
N PHE A 134 -16.71 -17.48 -4.08
CA PHE A 134 -15.91 -17.02 -2.94
C PHE A 134 -16.61 -17.33 -1.63
N ARG A 135 -15.83 -17.49 -0.57
CA ARG A 135 -16.36 -17.76 0.77
C ARG A 135 -17.17 -16.58 1.32
N ASP A 136 -16.73 -15.37 1.03
CA ASP A 136 -17.33 -14.12 1.46
C ASP A 136 -17.00 -12.99 0.45
N ALA A 137 -17.69 -11.87 0.58
CA ALA A 137 -17.52 -10.73 -0.30
C ALA A 137 -16.16 -10.04 -0.11
N GLU A 138 -15.60 -10.08 1.09
CA GLU A 138 -14.27 -9.53 1.40
C GLU A 138 -13.18 -10.29 0.66
N SER A 139 -13.28 -11.61 0.60
CA SER A 139 -12.36 -12.46 -0.18
C SER A 139 -12.44 -12.16 -1.68
N TYR A 140 -13.65 -11.93 -2.22
CA TYR A 140 -13.82 -11.49 -3.60
C TYR A 140 -13.15 -10.13 -3.84
N VAL A 141 -13.37 -9.16 -2.95
CA VAL A 141 -12.77 -7.83 -3.04
C VAL A 141 -11.25 -7.89 -2.99
N ALA A 142 -10.68 -8.70 -2.10
CA ALA A 142 -9.23 -8.86 -1.97
C ALA A 142 -8.59 -9.44 -3.24
N VAL A 143 -9.23 -10.46 -3.86
CA VAL A 143 -8.77 -11.03 -5.13
C VAL A 143 -8.90 -10.01 -6.26
N ARG A 144 -10.02 -9.28 -6.32
CA ARG A 144 -10.23 -8.22 -7.31
C ARG A 144 -9.18 -7.10 -7.16
N ALA A 145 -8.83 -6.72 -5.92
CA ALA A 145 -7.78 -5.75 -5.64
C ALA A 145 -6.42 -6.23 -6.18
N HIS A 146 -6.06 -7.50 -5.95
CA HIS A 146 -4.85 -8.12 -6.46
C HIS A 146 -4.77 -8.01 -7.99
N GLU A 147 -5.80 -8.45 -8.69
CA GLU A 147 -5.85 -8.40 -10.16
C GLU A 147 -5.87 -6.96 -10.70
N THR A 148 -6.50 -6.04 -9.95
CA THR A 148 -6.50 -4.63 -10.32
C THR A 148 -5.10 -4.00 -10.18
N VAL A 149 -4.28 -4.43 -9.23
CA VAL A 149 -2.88 -4.01 -9.15
C VAL A 149 -2.10 -4.49 -10.38
N HIS A 150 -2.27 -5.74 -10.82
CA HIS A 150 -1.69 -6.20 -12.09
C HIS A 150 -2.15 -5.36 -13.28
N TRP A 151 -3.45 -5.02 -13.34
CA TRP A 151 -4.01 -4.17 -14.37
C TRP A 151 -3.35 -2.78 -14.45
N THR A 152 -2.77 -2.28 -13.38
CA THR A 152 -2.02 -1.02 -13.42
C THR A 152 -0.68 -1.12 -14.15
N ALA A 153 -0.16 -2.32 -14.45
CA ALA A 153 1.20 -2.51 -14.95
C ALA A 153 1.51 -1.88 -16.33
N PRO A 154 0.62 -1.86 -17.34
CA PRO A 154 0.92 -1.36 -18.68
C PRO A 154 1.57 0.03 -18.71
N SER A 155 2.29 0.32 -19.81
CA SER A 155 3.08 1.54 -19.98
C SER A 155 2.25 2.84 -19.95
N HIS A 156 0.98 2.76 -20.34
CA HIS A 156 0.04 3.90 -20.29
C HIS A 156 -0.57 4.12 -18.89
N ARG A 157 -0.21 3.31 -17.89
CA ARG A 157 -0.59 3.45 -16.47
C ARG A 157 0.67 3.68 -15.64
N VAL A 158 1.11 2.71 -14.82
CA VAL A 158 2.29 2.89 -13.96
C VAL A 158 3.60 2.32 -14.55
N ASN A 159 3.55 1.80 -15.76
CA ASN A 159 4.69 1.34 -16.54
C ASN A 159 5.59 0.34 -15.81
N ARG A 160 5.01 -0.84 -15.44
CA ARG A 160 5.77 -2.01 -15.00
C ARG A 160 5.91 -2.98 -16.14
N ASP A 161 7.12 -3.50 -16.37
CA ASP A 161 7.38 -4.46 -17.45
C ASP A 161 6.98 -5.87 -17.06
N LEU A 162 5.91 -6.39 -17.69
CA LEU A 162 5.44 -7.78 -17.54
C LEU A 162 5.94 -8.72 -18.63
N SER A 163 6.83 -8.29 -19.54
CA SER A 163 7.24 -9.09 -20.71
C SER A 163 7.92 -10.42 -20.33
N ARG A 164 8.52 -10.49 -19.14
CA ARG A 164 9.19 -11.66 -18.59
C ARG A 164 8.36 -12.44 -17.57
N TYR A 165 7.21 -11.91 -17.15
CA TYR A 165 6.35 -12.51 -16.12
C TYR A 165 6.03 -13.98 -16.39
N GLY A 166 5.69 -14.35 -17.64
CA GLY A 166 5.39 -15.73 -18.02
C GLY A 166 6.63 -16.63 -18.24
N LYS A 167 7.83 -16.08 -18.29
CA LYS A 167 9.04 -16.78 -18.70
C LYS A 167 10.10 -16.91 -17.60
N ASP A 168 10.07 -16.00 -16.64
CA ASP A 168 11.06 -15.91 -15.57
C ASP A 168 10.37 -15.99 -14.20
N ARG A 169 10.73 -17.03 -13.43
CA ARG A 169 10.14 -17.27 -12.10
C ARG A 169 10.42 -16.12 -11.12
N SER A 170 11.59 -15.50 -11.20
CA SER A 170 11.96 -14.39 -10.32
C SER A 170 11.14 -13.14 -10.66
N GLU A 171 11.00 -12.82 -11.95
CA GLU A 171 10.18 -11.69 -12.39
C GLU A 171 8.68 -11.89 -12.07
N ARG A 172 8.20 -13.14 -12.19
CA ARG A 172 6.85 -13.49 -11.72
C ARG A 172 6.72 -13.25 -10.21
N ALA A 173 7.65 -13.80 -9.41
CA ALA A 173 7.61 -13.61 -7.96
C ALA A 173 7.67 -12.13 -7.56
N ARG A 174 8.40 -11.29 -8.31
CA ARG A 174 8.43 -9.82 -8.11
C ARG A 174 7.07 -9.19 -8.31
N GLU A 175 6.43 -9.47 -9.43
CA GLU A 175 5.14 -8.85 -9.75
C GLU A 175 4.03 -9.37 -8.83
N GLU A 176 4.04 -10.67 -8.48
CA GLU A 176 3.11 -11.22 -7.50
C GLU A 176 3.24 -10.54 -6.13
N LEU A 177 4.46 -10.31 -5.66
CA LEU A 177 4.66 -9.59 -4.39
C LEU A 177 4.16 -8.14 -4.46
N ILE A 178 4.32 -7.48 -5.62
CA ILE A 178 3.77 -6.14 -5.82
C ILE A 178 2.24 -6.17 -5.76
N ALA A 179 1.62 -7.15 -6.41
CA ALA A 179 0.17 -7.30 -6.42
C ALA A 179 -0.39 -7.62 -5.04
N GLU A 180 0.25 -8.53 -4.30
CA GLU A 180 -0.14 -8.85 -2.91
C GLU A 180 -0.02 -7.62 -1.99
N LEU A 181 1.10 -6.92 -2.01
CA LEU A 181 1.26 -5.72 -1.19
C LEU A 181 0.27 -4.62 -1.59
N GLY A 182 0.03 -4.43 -2.88
CA GLY A 182 -0.93 -3.47 -3.38
C GLY A 182 -2.37 -3.81 -3.00
N SER A 183 -2.73 -5.10 -3.07
CA SER A 183 -4.02 -5.59 -2.58
C SER A 183 -4.20 -5.33 -1.09
N CYS A 184 -3.19 -5.63 -0.28
CA CYS A 184 -3.21 -5.35 1.15
C CYS A 184 -3.39 -3.84 1.44
N PHE A 185 -2.71 -2.97 0.71
CA PHE A 185 -2.84 -1.52 0.88
C PHE A 185 -4.26 -1.05 0.50
N LEU A 186 -4.78 -1.49 -0.65
CA LEU A 186 -6.14 -1.17 -1.08
C LEU A 186 -7.20 -1.68 -0.09
N CYS A 187 -7.06 -2.92 0.38
CA CYS A 187 -7.99 -3.47 1.37
C CYS A 187 -7.97 -2.65 2.66
N ALA A 188 -6.78 -2.22 3.13
CA ALA A 188 -6.66 -1.36 4.29
C ALA A 188 -7.34 0.00 4.07
N ASP A 189 -7.11 0.63 2.92
CA ASP A 189 -7.70 1.94 2.58
C ASP A 189 -9.22 1.87 2.43
N LEU A 190 -9.74 0.77 1.89
CA LEU A 190 -11.17 0.53 1.70
C LEU A 190 -11.88 -0.04 2.95
N GLY A 191 -11.13 -0.30 4.04
CA GLY A 191 -11.67 -0.89 5.27
C GLY A 191 -12.12 -2.35 5.11
N ILE A 192 -11.58 -3.06 4.13
CA ILE A 192 -11.82 -4.48 3.89
C ILE A 192 -10.81 -5.29 4.71
N VAL A 193 -11.32 -6.24 5.48
CA VAL A 193 -10.49 -7.15 6.29
C VAL A 193 -10.77 -8.56 5.82
N PRO A 194 -10.04 -9.06 4.81
CA PRO A 194 -10.20 -10.45 4.38
C PRO A 194 -9.74 -11.38 5.50
N GLU A 195 -10.41 -12.52 5.66
CA GLU A 195 -9.94 -13.54 6.59
C GLU A 195 -8.56 -14.05 6.16
N LEU A 196 -7.63 -14.10 7.13
CA LEU A 196 -6.22 -14.43 6.91
C LEU A 196 -5.98 -15.96 6.79
N GLU A 197 -6.89 -16.72 6.20
CA GLU A 197 -6.58 -18.09 5.86
C GLU A 197 -5.63 -18.14 4.66
N PRO A 198 -4.45 -18.78 4.79
CA PRO A 198 -3.52 -18.91 3.69
C PRO A 198 -4.17 -19.66 2.52
N ARG A 199 -4.28 -19.03 1.37
CA ARG A 199 -4.67 -19.75 0.16
C ARG A 199 -3.57 -20.76 -0.21
N PRO A 200 -3.90 -21.95 -0.76
CA PRO A 200 -2.91 -22.99 -1.11
C PRO A 200 -1.81 -22.51 -2.07
N ASP A 201 -2.12 -21.56 -2.96
CA ASP A 201 -1.21 -20.94 -3.91
C ASP A 201 -0.23 -19.97 -3.23
N HIS A 202 -0.62 -19.30 -2.12
CA HIS A 202 0.27 -18.44 -1.35
C HIS A 202 1.49 -19.18 -0.79
N ALA A 203 1.35 -20.44 -0.38
CA ALA A 203 2.47 -21.22 0.14
C ALA A 203 3.60 -21.40 -0.88
N SER A 204 3.28 -21.57 -2.16
CA SER A 204 4.26 -21.70 -3.23
C SER A 204 4.97 -20.37 -3.54
N TYR A 205 4.26 -19.25 -3.46
CA TYR A 205 4.85 -17.93 -3.65
C TYR A 205 5.69 -17.49 -2.45
N LEU A 206 5.26 -17.79 -1.22
CA LEU A 206 6.02 -17.47 -0.01
C LEU A 206 7.44 -18.06 -0.05
N ALA A 207 7.59 -19.32 -0.47
CA ALA A 207 8.91 -19.93 -0.63
C ALA A 207 9.77 -19.19 -1.67
N SER A 208 9.17 -18.80 -2.81
CA SER A 208 9.87 -18.05 -3.86
C SER A 208 10.24 -16.62 -3.40
N TRP A 209 9.37 -15.94 -2.64
CA TRP A 209 9.67 -14.62 -2.07
C TRP A 209 10.77 -14.68 -1.02
N MET A 210 10.77 -15.70 -0.15
CA MET A 210 11.85 -15.92 0.82
C MET A 210 13.20 -16.17 0.14
N GLU A 211 13.23 -16.95 -0.94
CA GLU A 211 14.42 -17.18 -1.75
C GLU A 211 14.94 -15.87 -2.37
N VAL A 212 14.09 -15.08 -3.00
CA VAL A 212 14.48 -13.79 -3.58
C VAL A 212 14.94 -12.81 -2.50
N MET A 213 14.23 -12.69 -1.38
CA MET A 213 14.61 -11.80 -0.27
C MET A 213 15.89 -12.21 0.45
N SER A 214 16.22 -13.50 0.48
CA SER A 214 17.50 -13.96 1.04
C SER A 214 18.70 -13.51 0.19
N ASN A 215 18.50 -13.41 -1.12
CA ASN A 215 19.52 -12.96 -2.07
C ASN A 215 19.55 -11.43 -2.21
N GLU A 216 18.42 -10.76 -2.08
CA GLU A 216 18.30 -9.31 -2.22
C GLU A 216 17.38 -8.70 -1.14
N LYS A 217 17.95 -8.34 0.00
CA LYS A 217 17.19 -7.77 1.13
C LYS A 217 16.40 -6.49 0.82
N ARG A 218 16.78 -5.75 -0.24
CA ARG A 218 16.08 -4.53 -0.69
C ARG A 218 14.84 -4.84 -1.52
N PHE A 219 14.65 -6.08 -1.92
CA PHE A 219 13.58 -6.49 -2.81
C PHE A 219 12.18 -6.11 -2.29
N ILE A 220 11.90 -6.36 -1.01
CA ILE A 220 10.61 -6.04 -0.41
C ILE A 220 10.31 -4.52 -0.43
N PHE A 221 11.33 -3.69 -0.24
CA PHE A 221 11.14 -2.22 -0.29
C PHE A 221 10.87 -1.74 -1.71
N ALA A 222 11.53 -2.32 -2.70
CA ALA A 222 11.27 -2.02 -4.10
C ALA A 222 9.86 -2.46 -4.51
N ALA A 223 9.43 -3.67 -4.12
CA ALA A 223 8.08 -4.17 -4.37
C ALA A 223 7.02 -3.27 -3.71
N ALA A 224 7.24 -2.86 -2.46
CA ALA A 224 6.35 -1.94 -1.76
C ALA A 224 6.25 -0.57 -2.42
N ALA A 225 7.36 -0.02 -2.92
CA ALA A 225 7.34 1.25 -3.65
C ALA A 225 6.56 1.14 -4.97
N HIS A 226 6.62 0.00 -5.66
CA HIS A 226 5.80 -0.27 -6.83
C HIS A 226 4.33 -0.44 -6.47
N ALA A 227 4.02 -1.18 -5.42
CA ALA A 227 2.66 -1.35 -4.88
C ALA A 227 2.04 0.00 -4.51
N GLN A 228 2.78 0.85 -3.79
CA GLN A 228 2.33 2.20 -3.43
C GLN A 228 2.02 3.07 -4.66
N ARG A 229 2.85 2.99 -5.72
CA ARG A 229 2.57 3.71 -6.98
C ARG A 229 1.32 3.20 -7.67
N ALA A 230 1.10 1.88 -7.68
CA ALA A 230 -0.12 1.29 -8.23
C ALA A 230 -1.37 1.77 -7.47
N VAL A 231 -1.33 1.73 -6.14
CA VAL A 231 -2.43 2.20 -5.28
C VAL A 231 -2.68 3.69 -5.45
N ALA A 232 -1.63 4.51 -5.46
CA ALA A 232 -1.75 5.95 -5.70
C ALA A 232 -2.37 6.26 -7.07
N TYR A 233 -2.01 5.51 -8.11
CA TYR A 233 -2.64 5.62 -9.42
C TYR A 233 -4.14 5.32 -9.36
N LEU A 234 -4.54 4.24 -8.69
CA LEU A 234 -5.95 3.84 -8.55
C LEU A 234 -6.77 4.87 -7.76
N HIS A 235 -6.19 5.45 -6.70
CA HIS A 235 -6.80 6.57 -5.99
C HIS A 235 -6.91 7.83 -6.87
N GLY A 236 -5.95 8.08 -7.73
CA GLY A 236 -5.97 9.18 -8.69
C GLY A 236 -7.09 9.09 -9.73
N LEU A 237 -7.65 7.89 -9.95
CA LEU A 237 -8.81 7.67 -10.84
C LEU A 237 -10.15 7.93 -10.14
N GLN A 238 -10.17 8.15 -8.82
CA GLN A 238 -11.39 8.39 -8.10
C GLN A 238 -11.90 9.82 -8.36
N PRO A 239 -13.24 10.03 -8.32
CA PRO A 239 -13.80 11.39 -8.40
C PRO A 239 -13.19 12.27 -7.32
N LYS A 240 -12.72 13.46 -7.68
CA LYS A 240 -12.29 14.43 -6.68
C LYS A 240 -13.50 14.79 -5.82
N ALA A 241 -13.36 14.71 -4.50
CA ALA A 241 -14.37 15.28 -3.61
C ALA A 241 -14.54 16.75 -4.02
N PHE A 242 -15.78 17.16 -4.33
CA PHE A 242 -16.08 18.56 -4.49
C PHE A 242 -15.75 19.23 -3.16
N GLU A 243 -14.78 20.14 -3.14
CA GLU A 243 -14.68 21.09 -2.05
C GLU A 243 -16.03 21.82 -2.00
N VAL A 244 -16.83 21.51 -0.99
CA VAL A 244 -18.02 22.30 -0.67
C VAL A 244 -17.43 23.63 -0.23
N GLY A 245 -17.44 24.60 -1.17
CA GLY A 245 -17.00 25.96 -0.88
C GLY A 245 -17.76 26.46 0.35
N GLU A 246 -17.03 26.89 1.36
CA GLU A 246 -17.59 27.70 2.43
C GLU A 246 -18.31 28.85 1.77
N ALA A 247 -19.65 28.79 1.80
CA ALA A 247 -20.47 29.93 1.47
C ALA A 247 -20.25 30.99 2.57
N ALA A 248 -19.69 32.10 2.14
CA ALA A 248 -19.49 33.31 2.95
C ALA A 248 -20.79 33.87 3.51
#